data_26f64c4cd6c447696079f13eaf3ab54e
#
_entry.id   26f64c4cd6c447696079f13eaf3ab54e
#
_cell.length_a   1.000
_cell.length_b   1.000
_cell.length_c   1.000
_cell.angle_alpha   90.00
_cell.angle_beta   90.00
_cell.angle_gamma   90.00
#
_symmetry.space_group_name_H-M   'P 1'
#
loop_
_entity.id
_entity.type
_entity.pdbx_description
1 polymer ?
#
loop_
_entity_poly.entity_id
_entity_poly.type
_entity_poly.pdbx_seq_one_letter_code
_entity_poly.pdbx_strand_id
1 'polypeptide(L)'
;KDYKLTEDVMRKAGELGFLGVSVPEEYGGLGMGFVSTMLVCEYISGCTGSLSTAFGAHTGIGTMPIVLYGTEEQKKKYVPKLASGEHFGSYCLTEPTAGSDANSGKTKAVLSNDGKYYSISGQKMWISNAGFANIFIVFARIEDDKNITGFIVPNDPENGITLGEEENKLGIHSSSTRQVFFNNTKVPVENMLSERGNGFKIAMNSLNVGRIKLAAACLDAQKRVTKLGVQYANEREQFKTKIIDFEAIKEKIAQMATDSYVGESACYRASKDIEDRINIRHKSGNSFQDAELKGVEEYVIEC
;
A
#
# COMPACT_ATOMS: atom_id res chain seq x y z
N LYS A 1 -1.08 -22.17 1.59
CA LYS A 1 -0.91 -20.87 2.24
C LYS A 1 0.52 -20.81 2.78
N ASP A 2 1.40 -20.08 2.11
CA ASP A 2 2.80 -19.97 2.53
C ASP A 2 3.12 -18.49 2.78
N TYR A 3 2.90 -18.05 4.01
CA TYR A 3 3.15 -16.67 4.44
C TYR A 3 4.65 -16.39 4.53
N LYS A 4 5.44 -17.41 4.91
CA LYS A 4 6.89 -17.28 5.01
C LYS A 4 7.53 -17.04 3.64
N LEU A 5 7.09 -17.77 2.62
CA LEU A 5 7.56 -17.52 1.25
C LEU A 5 7.26 -16.09 0.80
N THR A 6 6.07 -15.55 1.12
CA THR A 6 5.73 -14.16 0.78
C THR A 6 6.67 -13.18 1.49
N GLU A 7 6.95 -13.39 2.78
CA GLU A 7 7.92 -12.58 3.52
C GLU A 7 9.33 -12.66 2.90
N ASP A 8 9.80 -13.87 2.58
CA ASP A 8 11.15 -14.07 2.00
C ASP A 8 11.28 -13.41 0.63
N VAL A 9 10.26 -13.48 -0.22
CA VAL A 9 10.23 -12.79 -1.50
C VAL A 9 10.22 -11.27 -1.32
N MET A 10 9.48 -10.75 -0.33
CA MET A 10 9.48 -9.33 0.01
C MET A 10 10.87 -8.87 0.49
N ARG A 11 11.57 -9.65 1.32
CA ARG A 11 12.96 -9.34 1.71
C ARG A 11 13.88 -9.28 0.51
N LYS A 12 13.75 -10.25 -0.40
CA LYS A 12 14.51 -10.28 -1.66
C LYS A 12 14.23 -9.07 -2.54
N ALA A 13 12.97 -8.64 -2.62
CA ALA A 13 12.59 -7.43 -3.33
C ALA A 13 13.24 -6.17 -2.70
N GLY A 14 13.37 -6.13 -1.37
CA GLY A 14 14.11 -5.07 -0.66
C GLY A 14 15.59 -5.06 -0.98
N GLU A 15 16.27 -6.23 -0.94
CA GLU A 15 17.68 -6.38 -1.33
C GLU A 15 17.96 -5.87 -2.75
N LEU A 16 16.98 -6.02 -3.66
CA LEU A 16 17.05 -5.54 -5.05
C LEU A 16 16.61 -4.07 -5.21
N GLY A 17 16.24 -3.38 -4.13
CA GLY A 17 15.83 -1.97 -4.13
C GLY A 17 14.35 -1.73 -4.50
N PHE A 18 13.58 -2.77 -4.82
CA PHE A 18 12.19 -2.59 -5.28
C PHE A 18 11.24 -2.05 -4.22
N LEU A 19 11.53 -2.22 -2.92
CA LEU A 19 10.73 -1.65 -1.85
C LEU A 19 10.97 -0.15 -1.65
N GLY A 20 12.12 0.35 -2.09
CA GLY A 20 12.54 1.75 -1.95
C GLY A 20 12.47 2.57 -3.25
N VAL A 21 11.77 2.12 -4.30
CA VAL A 21 11.78 2.78 -5.63
C VAL A 21 11.41 4.26 -5.54
N SER A 22 10.33 4.61 -4.84
CA SER A 22 9.85 5.99 -4.69
C SER A 22 10.35 6.69 -3.42
N VAL A 23 11.15 6.01 -2.61
CA VAL A 23 11.73 6.61 -1.39
C VAL A 23 12.94 7.46 -1.80
N PRO A 24 13.09 8.69 -1.27
CA PRO A 24 14.26 9.52 -1.54
C PRO A 24 15.59 8.84 -1.20
N GLU A 25 16.63 9.12 -1.99
CA GLU A 25 17.97 8.53 -1.81
C GLU A 25 18.57 8.81 -0.42
N GLU A 26 18.30 9.98 0.13
CA GLU A 26 18.75 10.37 1.48
C GLU A 26 18.22 9.46 2.61
N TYR A 27 17.14 8.71 2.35
CA TYR A 27 16.56 7.71 3.27
C TYR A 27 16.79 6.27 2.77
N GLY A 28 17.76 6.06 1.86
CA GLY A 28 18.15 4.73 1.39
C GLY A 28 17.26 4.16 0.28
N GLY A 29 16.43 4.98 -0.36
CA GLY A 29 15.64 4.60 -1.53
C GLY A 29 16.37 4.86 -2.85
N LEU A 30 15.65 4.67 -3.97
CA LEU A 30 16.17 4.90 -5.32
C LEU A 30 15.76 6.27 -5.89
N GLY A 31 14.91 7.03 -5.24
CA GLY A 31 14.46 8.36 -5.66
C GLY A 31 13.79 8.38 -7.04
N MET A 32 13.25 7.25 -7.51
CA MET A 32 12.66 7.15 -8.85
C MET A 32 11.27 7.76 -8.90
N GLY A 33 10.90 8.26 -10.09
CA GLY A 33 9.62 8.91 -10.33
C GLY A 33 8.41 7.97 -10.30
N PHE A 34 7.25 8.57 -10.49
CA PHE A 34 5.96 7.89 -10.35
C PHE A 34 5.76 6.81 -11.42
N VAL A 35 6.21 7.04 -12.67
CA VAL A 35 6.14 6.06 -13.77
C VAL A 35 6.95 4.81 -13.45
N SER A 36 8.19 4.97 -12.95
CA SER A 36 9.04 3.85 -12.54
C SER A 36 8.41 3.04 -11.40
N THR A 37 7.77 3.72 -10.46
CA THR A 37 7.03 3.07 -9.36
C THR A 37 5.88 2.21 -9.90
N MET A 38 5.12 2.69 -10.89
CA MET A 38 4.04 1.92 -11.51
C MET A 38 4.58 0.72 -12.29
N LEU A 39 5.71 0.87 -12.99
CA LEU A 39 6.35 -0.23 -13.70
C LEU A 39 6.76 -1.37 -12.74
N VAL A 40 7.36 -1.04 -11.62
CA VAL A 40 7.69 -2.04 -10.59
C VAL A 40 6.43 -2.69 -10.01
N CYS A 41 5.39 -1.91 -9.75
CA CYS A 41 4.09 -2.44 -9.31
C CYS A 41 3.50 -3.44 -10.29
N GLU A 42 3.53 -3.16 -11.60
CA GLU A 42 3.04 -4.05 -12.65
C GLU A 42 3.74 -5.41 -12.59
N TYR A 43 5.07 -5.42 -12.68
CA TYR A 43 5.83 -6.67 -12.78
C TYR A 43 5.82 -7.50 -11.48
N ILE A 44 5.98 -6.85 -10.32
CA ILE A 44 5.91 -7.57 -9.03
C ILE A 44 4.52 -8.17 -8.83
N SER A 45 3.48 -7.42 -9.18
CA SER A 45 2.09 -7.85 -9.00
C SER A 45 1.69 -8.97 -9.95
N GLY A 46 2.30 -9.05 -11.12
CA GLY A 46 2.09 -10.12 -12.10
C GLY A 46 2.50 -11.51 -11.61
N CYS A 47 3.36 -11.60 -10.60
CA CYS A 47 3.77 -12.87 -10.02
C CYS A 47 2.59 -13.58 -9.35
N THR A 48 1.98 -12.97 -8.36
CA THR A 48 0.75 -13.47 -7.68
C THR A 48 0.00 -12.33 -7.02
N GLY A 49 -1.34 -12.43 -6.90
CA GLY A 49 -2.15 -11.47 -6.17
C GLY A 49 -1.77 -11.35 -4.68
N SER A 50 -1.26 -12.42 -4.06
CA SER A 50 -0.79 -12.40 -2.67
C SER A 50 0.45 -11.52 -2.51
N LEU A 51 1.43 -11.65 -3.40
CA LEU A 51 2.63 -10.82 -3.39
C LEU A 51 2.30 -9.36 -3.74
N SER A 52 1.43 -9.15 -4.73
CA SER A 52 0.91 -7.83 -5.10
C SER A 52 0.35 -7.08 -3.89
N THR A 53 -0.50 -7.77 -3.11
CA THR A 53 -1.11 -7.18 -1.90
C THR A 53 -0.07 -6.87 -0.83
N ALA A 54 0.86 -7.80 -0.56
CA ALA A 54 1.91 -7.58 0.44
C ALA A 54 2.83 -6.42 0.05
N PHE A 55 3.26 -6.38 -1.21
CA PHE A 55 4.10 -5.33 -1.77
C PHE A 55 3.41 -3.96 -1.73
N GLY A 56 2.16 -3.89 -2.23
CA GLY A 56 1.40 -2.64 -2.27
C GLY A 56 1.07 -2.10 -0.89
N ALA A 57 0.72 -2.97 0.08
CA ALA A 57 0.47 -2.58 1.45
C ALA A 57 1.74 -2.01 2.11
N HIS A 58 2.89 -2.64 1.90
CA HIS A 58 4.15 -2.17 2.45
C HIS A 58 4.62 -0.87 1.80
N THR A 59 4.83 -0.86 0.47
CA THR A 59 5.43 0.28 -0.25
C THR A 59 4.48 1.47 -0.39
N GLY A 60 3.17 1.26 -0.32
CA GLY A 60 2.15 2.32 -0.41
C GLY A 60 1.78 2.86 0.96
N ILE A 61 0.96 2.11 1.67
CA ILE A 61 0.30 2.59 2.88
C ILE A 61 1.08 2.32 4.17
N GLY A 62 2.06 1.41 4.16
CA GLY A 62 2.94 1.13 5.30
C GLY A 62 4.16 2.04 5.39
N THR A 63 4.70 2.51 4.25
CA THR A 63 5.93 3.30 4.18
C THR A 63 5.67 4.77 3.84
N MET A 64 4.87 5.05 2.82
CA MET A 64 4.65 6.43 2.35
C MET A 64 4.07 7.39 3.38
N PRO A 65 3.21 7.00 4.33
CA PRO A 65 2.78 7.92 5.39
C PRO A 65 3.96 8.52 6.17
N ILE A 66 5.01 7.73 6.45
CA ILE A 66 6.21 8.25 7.14
C ILE A 66 7.02 9.15 6.20
N VAL A 67 7.21 8.76 4.94
CA VAL A 67 7.94 9.55 3.94
C VAL A 67 7.29 10.91 3.74
N LEU A 68 5.95 10.95 3.64
CA LEU A 68 5.18 12.15 3.30
C LEU A 68 4.83 13.03 4.51
N TYR A 69 4.68 12.45 5.70
CA TYR A 69 4.15 13.19 6.87
C TYR A 69 5.05 13.11 8.11
N GLY A 70 6.10 12.30 8.07
CA GLY A 70 7.05 12.15 9.16
C GLY A 70 7.96 13.37 9.32
N THR A 71 8.41 13.62 10.55
CA THR A 71 9.53 14.52 10.82
C THR A 71 10.83 13.94 10.26
N GLU A 72 11.87 14.76 10.15
CA GLU A 72 13.19 14.30 9.67
C GLU A 72 13.75 13.17 10.54
N GLU A 73 13.54 13.25 11.87
CA GLU A 73 13.94 12.22 12.83
C GLU A 73 13.18 10.92 12.60
N GLN A 74 11.86 10.99 12.38
CA GLN A 74 11.02 9.82 12.07
C GLN A 74 11.44 9.18 10.75
N LYS A 75 11.65 9.96 9.70
CA LYS A 75 12.11 9.47 8.40
C LYS A 75 13.44 8.75 8.52
N LYS A 76 14.47 9.38 9.12
CA LYS A 76 15.79 8.80 9.32
C LYS A 76 15.75 7.52 10.17
N LYS A 77 14.85 7.45 11.15
CA LYS A 77 14.72 6.30 12.05
C LYS A 77 14.07 5.09 11.39
N TYR A 78 13.02 5.30 10.59
CA TYR A 78 12.15 4.22 10.13
C TYR A 78 12.29 3.89 8.63
N VAL A 79 12.45 4.91 7.78
CA VAL A 79 12.37 4.72 6.32
C VAL A 79 13.49 3.85 5.75
N PRO A 80 14.77 3.99 6.16
CA PRO A 80 15.85 3.16 5.59
C PRO A 80 15.60 1.66 5.76
N LYS A 81 15.09 1.24 6.91
CA LYS A 81 14.78 -0.17 7.18
C LYS A 81 13.56 -0.67 6.41
N LEU A 82 12.60 0.20 6.15
CA LEU A 82 11.44 -0.11 5.31
C LEU A 82 11.84 -0.21 3.84
N ALA A 83 12.68 0.69 3.34
CA ALA A 83 13.16 0.70 1.96
C ALA A 83 14.04 -0.53 1.63
N SER A 84 14.86 -0.98 2.58
CA SER A 84 15.73 -2.16 2.42
C SER A 84 15.02 -3.50 2.60
N GLY A 85 13.80 -3.53 3.16
CA GLY A 85 13.12 -4.77 3.53
C GLY A 85 13.65 -5.42 4.82
N GLU A 86 14.46 -4.72 5.61
CA GLU A 86 14.80 -5.13 6.98
C GLU A 86 13.57 -5.10 7.86
N HIS A 87 12.75 -4.06 7.71
CA HIS A 87 11.45 -3.91 8.37
C HIS A 87 10.31 -3.86 7.35
N PHE A 88 9.14 -4.33 7.78
CA PHE A 88 7.90 -4.21 7.01
C PHE A 88 6.87 -3.35 7.72
N GLY A 89 6.15 -2.55 6.92
CA GLY A 89 5.08 -1.69 7.39
C GLY A 89 3.70 -2.28 7.12
N SER A 90 2.77 -2.01 8.03
CA SER A 90 1.34 -2.28 7.91
C SER A 90 0.52 -1.04 8.22
N TYR A 91 -0.74 -1.07 7.80
CA TYR A 91 -1.63 0.08 7.88
C TYR A 91 -2.91 -0.26 8.66
N CYS A 92 -3.02 0.30 9.85
CA CYS A 92 -4.05 -0.01 10.84
C CYS A 92 -5.13 1.08 10.87
N LEU A 93 -5.98 1.14 9.84
CA LEU A 93 -7.11 2.08 9.74
C LEU A 93 -8.43 1.40 10.12
N THR A 94 -8.80 0.34 9.40
CA THR A 94 -10.10 -0.33 9.49
C THR A 94 -10.35 -0.94 10.86
N GLU A 95 -11.58 -0.76 11.36
CA GLU A 95 -12.07 -1.34 12.61
C GLU A 95 -13.35 -2.14 12.36
N PRO A 96 -13.79 -3.01 13.29
CA PRO A 96 -15.02 -3.79 13.13
C PRO A 96 -16.25 -2.97 12.80
N THR A 97 -16.31 -1.73 13.28
CA THR A 97 -17.45 -0.80 13.07
C THR A 97 -17.14 0.40 12.20
N ALA A 98 -15.91 0.50 11.65
CA ALA A 98 -15.45 1.64 10.86
C ALA A 98 -14.67 1.16 9.64
N GLY A 99 -15.35 0.91 8.54
CA GLY A 99 -14.81 0.59 7.23
C GLY A 99 -14.88 1.80 6.31
N SER A 100 -15.99 1.96 5.58
CA SER A 100 -16.20 3.10 4.67
C SER A 100 -16.21 4.44 5.40
N ASP A 101 -16.80 4.49 6.60
CA ASP A 101 -16.69 5.65 7.49
C ASP A 101 -15.45 5.55 8.38
N ALA A 102 -14.28 5.70 7.76
CA ALA A 102 -12.99 5.49 8.41
C ALA A 102 -12.72 6.47 9.56
N ASN A 103 -13.31 7.69 9.52
CA ASN A 103 -13.13 8.66 10.59
C ASN A 103 -13.99 8.34 11.85
N SER A 104 -14.87 7.35 11.79
CA SER A 104 -15.69 6.92 12.94
C SER A 104 -15.01 5.86 13.84
N GLY A 105 -13.72 5.54 13.58
CA GLY A 105 -12.95 4.58 14.36
C GLY A 105 -12.96 4.88 15.86
N LYS A 106 -13.02 3.80 16.66
CA LYS A 106 -13.14 3.84 18.13
C LYS A 106 -11.85 3.59 18.88
N THR A 107 -10.77 3.20 18.17
CA THR A 107 -9.44 3.07 18.77
C THR A 107 -9.05 4.41 19.40
N LYS A 108 -8.73 4.39 20.70
CA LYS A 108 -8.41 5.59 21.48
C LYS A 108 -6.93 5.71 21.77
N ALA A 109 -6.46 6.94 21.86
CA ALA A 109 -5.13 7.31 22.35
C ALA A 109 -5.30 8.30 23.50
N VAL A 110 -4.74 8.01 24.66
CA VAL A 110 -4.81 8.84 25.85
C VAL A 110 -3.39 9.29 26.21
N LEU A 111 -3.20 10.59 26.33
CA LEU A 111 -1.90 11.14 26.74
C LEU A 111 -1.60 10.78 28.20
N SER A 112 -0.38 10.30 28.46
CA SER A 112 0.08 10.02 29.83
C SER A 112 0.16 11.30 30.67
N ASN A 113 0.04 11.17 31.98
CA ASN A 113 0.09 12.30 32.91
C ASN A 113 1.41 13.11 32.85
N ASP A 114 2.49 12.46 32.49
CA ASP A 114 3.82 13.07 32.33
C ASP A 114 4.05 13.63 30.91
N GLY A 115 3.07 13.48 30.01
CA GLY A 115 3.11 13.99 28.64
C GLY A 115 4.11 13.30 27.71
N LYS A 116 4.67 12.15 28.08
CA LYS A 116 5.75 11.50 27.32
C LYS A 116 5.30 10.45 26.31
N TYR A 117 4.11 9.88 26.50
CA TYR A 117 3.60 8.85 25.59
C TYR A 117 2.07 8.88 25.50
N TYR A 118 1.55 8.34 24.44
CA TYR A 118 0.13 7.99 24.30
C TYR A 118 -0.08 6.51 24.66
N SER A 119 -1.13 6.23 25.40
CA SER A 119 -1.64 4.86 25.63
C SER A 119 -2.71 4.57 24.60
N ILE A 120 -2.42 3.66 23.65
CA ILE A 120 -3.36 3.29 22.58
C ILE A 120 -4.10 2.02 22.96
N SER A 121 -5.44 2.04 22.87
CA SER A 121 -6.31 0.89 23.10
C SER A 121 -7.38 0.79 22.03
N GLY A 122 -7.55 -0.41 21.45
CA GLY A 122 -8.53 -0.69 20.41
C GLY A 122 -8.21 -1.91 19.58
N GLN A 123 -9.04 -2.13 18.56
CA GLN A 123 -8.93 -3.27 17.66
C GLN A 123 -8.92 -2.80 16.20
N LYS A 124 -7.99 -3.33 15.43
CA LYS A 124 -7.93 -3.14 13.97
C LYS A 124 -8.21 -4.46 13.27
N MET A 125 -8.82 -4.38 12.10
CA MET A 125 -9.34 -5.52 11.38
C MET A 125 -8.82 -5.55 9.94
N TRP A 126 -8.55 -6.76 9.45
CA TRP A 126 -8.08 -7.03 8.08
C TRP A 126 -6.77 -6.33 7.72
N ILE A 127 -5.81 -6.37 8.64
CA ILE A 127 -4.54 -5.67 8.49
C ILE A 127 -3.56 -6.53 7.67
N SER A 128 -3.29 -6.08 6.44
CA SER A 128 -2.31 -6.70 5.55
C SER A 128 -0.91 -6.62 6.13
N ASN A 129 -0.12 -7.67 5.93
CA ASN A 129 1.25 -7.85 6.43
C ASN A 129 1.37 -7.95 7.97
N ALA A 130 0.27 -7.90 8.73
CA ALA A 130 0.35 -7.86 10.20
C ALA A 130 1.13 -9.05 10.80
N GLY A 131 1.14 -10.21 10.12
CA GLY A 131 1.84 -11.41 10.62
C GLY A 131 3.37 -11.30 10.61
N PHE A 132 3.94 -10.36 9.85
CA PHE A 132 5.39 -10.14 9.78
C PHE A 132 5.79 -8.65 9.82
N ALA A 133 4.85 -7.73 10.03
CA ALA A 133 5.13 -6.30 10.11
C ALA A 133 5.92 -5.96 11.38
N ASN A 134 6.91 -5.09 11.22
CA ASN A 134 7.70 -4.52 12.30
C ASN A 134 7.14 -3.16 12.75
N ILE A 135 6.42 -2.47 11.86
CA ILE A 135 5.87 -1.13 12.07
C ILE A 135 4.41 -1.12 11.66
N PHE A 136 3.55 -0.58 12.52
CA PHE A 136 2.16 -0.27 12.24
C PHE A 136 1.96 1.24 12.11
N ILE A 137 1.33 1.69 11.02
CA ILE A 137 0.75 3.04 10.92
C ILE A 137 -0.65 2.94 11.51
N VAL A 138 -0.83 3.44 12.71
CA VAL A 138 -2.06 3.29 13.49
C VAL A 138 -2.82 4.60 13.52
N PHE A 139 -4.12 4.54 13.21
CA PHE A 139 -5.01 5.68 13.35
C PHE A 139 -5.87 5.50 14.59
N ALA A 140 -5.78 6.46 15.51
CA ALA A 140 -6.51 6.46 16.76
C ALA A 140 -7.05 7.85 17.08
N ARG A 141 -8.10 7.92 17.88
CA ARG A 141 -8.70 9.16 18.34
C ARG A 141 -8.06 9.58 19.65
N ILE A 142 -7.47 10.77 19.67
CA ILE A 142 -6.95 11.32 20.92
C ILE A 142 -8.15 11.84 21.72
N GLU A 143 -8.39 11.25 22.90
CA GLU A 143 -9.49 11.62 23.78
C GLU A 143 -10.83 11.66 23.03
N ASP A 144 -11.48 12.83 22.99
CA ASP A 144 -12.76 13.05 22.32
C ASP A 144 -12.64 13.93 21.06
N ASP A 145 -11.45 13.93 20.41
CA ASP A 145 -11.23 14.68 19.18
C ASP A 145 -12.22 14.28 18.08
N LYS A 146 -12.62 15.26 17.26
CA LYS A 146 -13.48 15.02 16.11
C LYS A 146 -12.84 14.09 15.09
N ASN A 147 -11.53 14.25 14.86
CA ASN A 147 -10.79 13.52 13.85
C ASN A 147 -9.79 12.55 14.48
N ILE A 148 -9.46 11.49 13.74
CA ILE A 148 -8.40 10.55 14.10
C ILE A 148 -7.01 11.19 13.88
N THR A 149 -6.02 10.67 14.60
CA THR A 149 -4.60 11.03 14.52
C THR A 149 -3.79 9.82 14.08
N GLY A 150 -2.73 10.01 13.32
CA GLY A 150 -1.81 8.96 12.89
C GLY A 150 -0.66 8.76 13.86
N PHE A 151 -0.21 7.52 14.04
CA PHE A 151 0.91 7.15 14.90
C PHE A 151 1.80 6.11 14.22
N ILE A 152 3.11 6.21 14.44
CA ILE A 152 4.08 5.17 14.08
C ILE A 152 4.26 4.27 15.30
N VAL A 153 3.80 3.03 15.20
CA VAL A 153 3.81 2.09 16.33
C VAL A 153 4.69 0.89 15.99
N PRO A 154 5.87 0.75 16.62
CA PRO A 154 6.65 -0.48 16.51
C PRO A 154 5.86 -1.70 17.02
N ASN A 155 5.95 -2.82 16.31
CA ASN A 155 5.31 -4.07 16.70
C ASN A 155 6.12 -4.71 17.83
N ASP A 156 5.69 -4.49 19.04
CA ASP A 156 6.27 -5.05 20.25
C ASP A 156 5.19 -5.77 21.06
N PRO A 157 5.19 -7.12 21.08
CA PRO A 157 4.22 -7.89 21.88
C PRO A 157 4.28 -7.60 23.38
N GLU A 158 5.46 -7.25 23.92
CA GLU A 158 5.61 -6.91 25.34
C GLU A 158 4.95 -5.57 25.68
N ASN A 159 4.72 -4.74 24.67
CA ASN A 159 4.02 -3.45 24.78
C ASN A 159 2.51 -3.56 24.54
N GLY A 160 1.90 -4.72 24.80
CA GLY A 160 0.43 -4.89 24.75
C GLY A 160 -0.15 -5.04 23.35
N ILE A 161 0.66 -5.36 22.33
CA ILE A 161 0.19 -5.65 20.97
C ILE A 161 -0.02 -7.15 20.83
N THR A 162 -1.21 -7.56 20.41
CA THR A 162 -1.51 -8.95 20.08
C THR A 162 -2.14 -9.07 18.68
N LEU A 163 -1.81 -10.17 18.01
CA LEU A 163 -2.31 -10.45 16.65
C LEU A 163 -3.35 -11.57 16.72
N GLY A 164 -4.44 -11.41 15.98
CA GLY A 164 -5.40 -12.50 15.74
C GLY A 164 -4.84 -13.55 14.79
N GLU A 165 -5.64 -14.59 14.56
CA GLU A 165 -5.34 -15.61 13.55
C GLU A 165 -5.34 -15.02 12.13
N GLU A 166 -4.74 -15.76 11.19
CA GLU A 166 -4.81 -15.41 9.78
C GLU A 166 -6.24 -15.53 9.25
N GLU A 167 -6.72 -14.49 8.60
CA GLU A 167 -8.05 -14.46 8.02
C GLU A 167 -8.24 -15.53 6.93
N ASN A 168 -9.37 -16.20 6.96
CA ASN A 168 -9.75 -17.14 5.92
C ASN A 168 -10.41 -16.41 4.75
N LYS A 169 -9.61 -15.97 3.78
CA LYS A 169 -10.03 -15.15 2.66
C LYS A 169 -10.47 -15.99 1.45
N LEU A 170 -11.31 -15.42 0.59
CA LEU A 170 -11.73 -16.02 -0.68
C LEU A 170 -10.57 -16.11 -1.70
N GLY A 171 -9.63 -15.19 -1.66
CA GLY A 171 -8.44 -15.12 -2.52
C GLY A 171 -7.23 -14.57 -1.76
N ILE A 172 -6.12 -14.32 -2.48
CA ILE A 172 -4.86 -13.77 -1.95
C ILE A 172 -4.38 -14.50 -0.67
N HIS A 173 -4.46 -15.82 -0.69
CA HIS A 173 -4.34 -16.67 0.51
C HIS A 173 -2.97 -16.59 1.20
N SER A 174 -1.90 -16.28 0.47
CA SER A 174 -0.54 -16.16 1.02
C SER A 174 -0.17 -14.73 1.42
N SER A 175 -1.08 -13.75 1.29
CA SER A 175 -0.94 -12.44 1.91
C SER A 175 -1.40 -12.54 3.36
N SER A 176 -0.50 -12.31 4.31
CA SER A 176 -0.86 -12.25 5.73
C SER A 176 -1.89 -11.14 5.96
N THR A 177 -2.98 -11.49 6.62
CA THR A 177 -4.07 -10.55 6.96
C THR A 177 -4.62 -10.94 8.31
N ARG A 178 -4.46 -10.09 9.32
CA ARG A 178 -4.86 -10.40 10.71
C ARG A 178 -5.60 -9.24 11.35
N GLN A 179 -6.24 -9.52 12.46
CA GLN A 179 -6.66 -8.51 13.41
C GLN A 179 -5.45 -8.09 14.25
N VAL A 180 -5.44 -6.82 14.66
CA VAL A 180 -4.40 -6.27 15.55
C VAL A 180 -5.11 -5.64 16.74
N PHE A 181 -4.73 -6.07 17.93
CA PHE A 181 -5.27 -5.57 19.19
C PHE A 181 -4.20 -4.75 19.91
N PHE A 182 -4.57 -3.56 20.33
CA PHE A 182 -3.76 -2.67 21.15
C PHE A 182 -4.37 -2.62 22.55
N ASN A 183 -3.60 -2.98 23.56
CA ASN A 183 -4.03 -3.00 24.96
C ASN A 183 -3.12 -2.11 25.80
N ASN A 184 -3.52 -0.85 25.93
CA ASN A 184 -2.71 0.18 26.60
C ASN A 184 -1.28 0.27 26.02
N THR A 185 -1.15 0.10 24.72
CA THR A 185 0.12 0.15 24.00
C THR A 185 0.74 1.54 24.14
N LYS A 186 1.92 1.61 24.72
CA LYS A 186 2.64 2.88 24.93
C LYS A 186 3.35 3.31 23.66
N VAL A 187 3.01 4.49 23.19
CA VAL A 187 3.59 5.08 21.97
C VAL A 187 4.17 6.44 22.35
N PRO A 188 5.50 6.64 22.24
CA PRO A 188 6.14 7.92 22.52
C PRO A 188 5.48 9.08 21.76
N VAL A 189 5.39 10.26 22.36
CA VAL A 189 4.73 11.42 21.73
C VAL A 189 5.40 11.81 20.41
N GLU A 190 6.70 11.61 20.29
CA GLU A 190 7.48 11.83 19.07
C GLU A 190 7.15 10.85 17.95
N ASN A 191 6.39 9.80 18.20
CA ASN A 191 5.87 8.87 17.18
C ASN A 191 4.48 9.28 16.64
N MET A 192 3.91 10.38 17.11
CA MET A 192 2.74 10.96 16.46
C MET A 192 3.14 11.42 15.05
N LEU A 193 2.37 10.98 14.05
CA LEU A 193 2.64 11.27 12.65
C LEU A 193 1.91 12.55 12.24
N SER A 194 2.66 13.58 11.84
CA SER A 194 2.12 14.91 11.56
C SER A 194 1.47 15.56 12.80
N GLU A 195 0.37 16.26 12.63
CA GLU A 195 -0.33 17.01 13.68
C GLU A 195 -1.52 16.21 14.25
N ARG A 196 -1.91 16.54 15.49
CA ARG A 196 -3.12 16.02 16.13
C ARG A 196 -4.35 16.30 15.28
N GLY A 197 -5.19 15.29 15.05
CA GLY A 197 -6.40 15.39 14.24
C GLY A 197 -6.18 15.32 12.71
N ASN A 198 -4.94 15.19 12.24
CA ASN A 198 -4.63 15.13 10.80
C ASN A 198 -4.67 13.70 10.21
N GLY A 199 -5.01 12.70 11.01
CA GLY A 199 -4.97 11.29 10.60
C GLY A 199 -5.88 10.96 9.43
N PHE A 200 -7.07 11.55 9.34
CA PHE A 200 -7.98 11.29 8.21
C PHE A 200 -7.40 11.80 6.88
N LYS A 201 -6.76 12.98 6.88
CA LYS A 201 -6.08 13.51 5.69
C LYS A 201 -4.92 12.61 5.27
N ILE A 202 -4.09 12.17 6.22
CA ILE A 202 -3.01 11.22 5.96
C ILE A 202 -3.55 9.94 5.35
N ALA A 203 -4.63 9.39 5.93
CA ALA A 203 -5.25 8.16 5.49
C ALA A 203 -5.75 8.26 4.04
N MET A 204 -6.49 9.30 3.70
CA MET A 204 -7.07 9.47 2.36
C MET A 204 -6.00 9.71 1.29
N ASN A 205 -5.00 10.55 1.57
CA ASN A 205 -3.92 10.82 0.61
C ASN A 205 -3.07 9.57 0.33
N SER A 206 -2.79 8.76 1.34
CA SER A 206 -2.09 7.48 1.16
C SER A 206 -2.90 6.52 0.27
N LEU A 207 -4.22 6.50 0.42
CA LEU A 207 -5.11 5.67 -0.39
C LEU A 207 -5.24 6.16 -1.84
N ASN A 208 -5.12 7.47 -2.12
CA ASN A 208 -5.14 8.01 -3.47
C ASN A 208 -4.01 7.41 -4.33
N VAL A 209 -2.79 7.40 -3.82
CA VAL A 209 -1.65 6.73 -4.46
C VAL A 209 -1.89 5.22 -4.61
N GLY A 210 -2.46 4.59 -3.58
CA GLY A 210 -2.79 3.17 -3.59
C GLY A 210 -3.76 2.76 -4.71
N ARG A 211 -4.74 3.59 -5.04
CA ARG A 211 -5.70 3.32 -6.12
C ARG A 211 -5.03 3.24 -7.49
N ILE A 212 -4.09 4.16 -7.77
CA ILE A 212 -3.35 4.15 -9.04
C ILE A 212 -2.40 2.95 -9.11
N LYS A 213 -1.70 2.64 -8.01
CA LYS A 213 -0.88 1.43 -7.90
C LYS A 213 -1.68 0.16 -8.16
N LEU A 214 -2.94 0.11 -7.73
CA LEU A 214 -3.82 -1.04 -7.98
C LEU A 214 -4.13 -1.21 -9.47
N ALA A 215 -4.30 -0.11 -10.22
CA ALA A 215 -4.45 -0.18 -11.67
C ALA A 215 -3.21 -0.81 -12.33
N ALA A 216 -2.02 -0.31 -12.00
CA ALA A 216 -0.75 -0.87 -12.49
C ALA A 216 -0.59 -2.35 -12.12
N ALA A 217 -0.95 -2.73 -10.90
CA ALA A 217 -0.88 -4.10 -10.42
C ALA A 217 -1.73 -5.11 -11.21
N CYS A 218 -2.74 -4.66 -11.95
CA CYS A 218 -3.59 -5.52 -12.77
C CYS A 218 -3.03 -5.77 -14.18
N LEU A 219 -2.09 -4.94 -14.67
CA LEU A 219 -1.69 -4.93 -16.09
C LEU A 219 -1.00 -6.22 -16.53
N ASP A 220 0.03 -6.67 -15.81
CA ASP A 220 0.72 -7.92 -16.16
C ASP A 220 -0.20 -9.13 -16.04
N ALA A 221 -1.09 -9.15 -15.05
CA ALA A 221 -2.09 -10.20 -14.92
C ALA A 221 -3.04 -10.26 -16.14
N GLN A 222 -3.49 -9.12 -16.65
CA GLN A 222 -4.31 -9.04 -17.88
C GLN A 222 -3.56 -9.60 -19.09
N LYS A 223 -2.31 -9.18 -19.29
CA LYS A 223 -1.46 -9.68 -20.40
C LYS A 223 -1.26 -11.20 -20.30
N ARG A 224 -0.97 -11.70 -19.10
CA ARG A 224 -0.75 -13.12 -18.86
C ARG A 224 -2.01 -13.95 -19.08
N VAL A 225 -3.16 -13.51 -18.56
CA VAL A 225 -4.45 -14.20 -18.77
C VAL A 225 -4.83 -14.22 -20.24
N THR A 226 -4.63 -13.13 -20.98
CA THR A 226 -4.85 -13.08 -22.42
C THR A 226 -3.96 -14.11 -23.15
N LYS A 227 -2.66 -14.15 -22.84
CA LYS A 227 -1.73 -15.12 -23.42
C LYS A 227 -2.17 -16.57 -23.16
N LEU A 228 -2.53 -16.89 -21.90
CA LEU A 228 -3.00 -18.24 -21.55
C LEU A 228 -4.32 -18.59 -22.24
N GLY A 229 -5.24 -17.63 -22.37
CA GLY A 229 -6.49 -17.80 -23.10
C GLY A 229 -6.27 -18.13 -24.57
N VAL A 230 -5.36 -17.40 -25.22
CA VAL A 230 -4.96 -17.63 -26.62
C VAL A 230 -4.30 -19.01 -26.78
N GLN A 231 -3.38 -19.36 -25.88
CA GLN A 231 -2.73 -20.67 -25.92
C GLN A 231 -3.74 -21.79 -25.78
N TYR A 232 -4.59 -21.75 -24.77
CA TYR A 232 -5.64 -22.76 -24.57
C TYR A 232 -6.60 -22.86 -25.75
N ALA A 233 -7.02 -21.74 -26.33
CA ALA A 233 -7.92 -21.72 -27.50
C ALA A 233 -7.29 -22.35 -28.75
N ASN A 234 -5.96 -22.28 -28.90
CA ASN A 234 -5.21 -22.97 -29.98
C ASN A 234 -5.00 -24.47 -29.76
N GLU A 235 -5.08 -24.93 -28.52
CA GLU A 235 -4.87 -26.35 -28.15
C GLU A 235 -6.19 -27.11 -28.05
N ARG A 236 -7.25 -26.49 -27.54
CA ARG A 236 -8.55 -27.13 -27.28
C ARG A 236 -9.35 -27.33 -28.57
N GLU A 237 -9.81 -28.56 -28.80
CA GLU A 237 -10.71 -28.91 -29.90
C GLU A 237 -12.13 -29.25 -29.39
N GLN A 238 -13.14 -28.76 -30.08
CA GLN A 238 -14.55 -29.13 -29.98
C GLN A 238 -15.18 -29.15 -31.38
N PHE A 239 -16.08 -30.06 -31.62
CA PHE A 239 -16.72 -30.22 -32.93
C PHE A 239 -15.70 -30.42 -34.09
N LYS A 240 -14.59 -31.10 -33.83
CA LYS A 240 -13.46 -31.32 -34.76
C LYS A 240 -12.79 -30.03 -35.25
N THR A 241 -12.87 -28.98 -34.47
CA THR A 241 -12.33 -27.66 -34.77
C THR A 241 -11.68 -27.06 -33.53
N LYS A 242 -10.55 -26.39 -33.68
CA LYS A 242 -9.93 -25.65 -32.56
C LYS A 242 -10.86 -24.52 -32.15
N ILE A 243 -11.00 -24.31 -30.84
CA ILE A 243 -11.96 -23.31 -30.36
C ILE A 243 -11.57 -21.87 -30.75
N ILE A 244 -10.30 -21.61 -31.05
CA ILE A 244 -9.85 -20.32 -31.57
C ILE A 244 -10.53 -19.93 -32.88
N ASP A 245 -11.00 -20.91 -33.67
CA ASP A 245 -11.63 -20.67 -34.97
C ASP A 245 -13.10 -20.25 -34.87
N PHE A 246 -13.73 -20.40 -33.70
CA PHE A 246 -15.08 -19.93 -33.43
C PHE A 246 -15.12 -18.41 -33.25
N GLU A 247 -16.04 -17.72 -33.95
CA GLU A 247 -16.17 -16.26 -33.91
C GLU A 247 -16.36 -15.71 -32.47
N ALA A 248 -17.17 -16.36 -31.64
CA ALA A 248 -17.40 -15.97 -30.27
C ALA A 248 -16.12 -16.02 -29.39
N ILE A 249 -15.16 -16.91 -29.71
CA ILE A 249 -13.87 -16.98 -29.01
C ILE A 249 -12.91 -15.90 -29.54
N LYS A 250 -12.89 -15.68 -30.86
CA LYS A 250 -12.10 -14.58 -31.45
C LYS A 250 -12.51 -13.23 -30.90
N GLU A 251 -13.82 -12.97 -30.78
CA GLU A 251 -14.36 -11.73 -30.22
C GLU A 251 -13.89 -11.52 -28.79
N LYS A 252 -13.97 -12.57 -27.93
CA LYS A 252 -13.50 -12.50 -26.53
C LYS A 252 -12.00 -12.20 -26.44
N ILE A 253 -11.19 -12.86 -27.27
CA ILE A 253 -9.73 -12.64 -27.29
C ILE A 253 -9.41 -11.23 -27.79
N ALA A 254 -10.09 -10.75 -28.82
CA ALA A 254 -9.92 -9.40 -29.33
C ALA A 254 -10.29 -8.36 -28.26
N GLN A 255 -11.37 -8.57 -27.50
CA GLN A 255 -11.76 -7.70 -26.40
C GLN A 255 -10.70 -7.71 -25.28
N MET A 256 -10.21 -8.89 -24.86
CA MET A 256 -9.16 -9.01 -23.84
C MET A 256 -7.88 -8.25 -24.25
N ALA A 257 -7.47 -8.36 -25.52
CA ALA A 257 -6.29 -7.66 -26.03
C ALA A 257 -6.51 -6.14 -26.05
N THR A 258 -7.69 -5.70 -26.48
CA THR A 258 -8.08 -4.28 -26.51
C THR A 258 -8.11 -3.70 -25.10
N ASP A 259 -8.77 -4.37 -24.15
CA ASP A 259 -8.88 -3.92 -22.77
C ASP A 259 -7.49 -3.84 -22.09
N SER A 260 -6.61 -4.79 -22.37
CA SER A 260 -5.23 -4.76 -21.87
C SER A 260 -4.45 -3.56 -22.41
N TYR A 261 -4.56 -3.27 -23.71
CA TYR A 261 -3.92 -2.11 -24.34
C TYR A 261 -4.45 -0.78 -23.81
N VAL A 262 -5.77 -0.65 -23.70
CA VAL A 262 -6.41 0.57 -23.18
C VAL A 262 -6.06 0.78 -21.73
N GLY A 263 -6.12 -0.27 -20.89
CA GLY A 263 -5.78 -0.21 -19.48
C GLY A 263 -4.33 0.20 -19.25
N GLU A 264 -3.39 -0.39 -19.98
CA GLU A 264 -1.97 -0.02 -19.93
C GLU A 264 -1.74 1.43 -20.35
N SER A 265 -2.31 1.83 -21.49
CA SER A 265 -2.19 3.20 -22.00
C SER A 265 -2.72 4.23 -21.01
N ALA A 266 -3.91 4.00 -20.43
CA ALA A 266 -4.52 4.89 -19.44
C ALA A 266 -3.68 4.96 -18.16
N CYS A 267 -3.21 3.82 -17.64
CA CYS A 267 -2.42 3.76 -16.41
C CYS A 267 -1.10 4.54 -16.55
N TYR A 268 -0.33 4.30 -17.61
CA TYR A 268 0.96 4.98 -17.79
C TYR A 268 0.78 6.44 -18.22
N ARG A 269 -0.28 6.79 -18.94
CA ARG A 269 -0.59 8.19 -19.21
C ARG A 269 -0.90 8.96 -17.94
N ALA A 270 -1.77 8.43 -17.08
CA ALA A 270 -2.09 9.01 -15.77
C ALA A 270 -0.84 9.14 -14.90
N SER A 271 -0.01 8.10 -14.88
CA SER A 271 1.24 8.10 -14.12
C SER A 271 2.21 9.18 -14.58
N LYS A 272 2.32 9.38 -15.89
CA LYS A 272 3.17 10.43 -16.48
C LYS A 272 2.65 11.83 -16.19
N ASP A 273 1.35 12.04 -16.29
CA ASP A 273 0.72 13.32 -16.01
C ASP A 273 0.90 13.73 -14.53
N ILE A 274 0.81 12.76 -13.60
CA ILE A 274 1.12 12.97 -12.18
C ILE A 274 2.59 13.30 -11.98
N GLU A 275 3.50 12.51 -12.57
CA GLU A 275 4.94 12.75 -12.48
C GLU A 275 5.34 14.14 -13.00
N ASP A 276 4.75 14.58 -14.10
CA ASP A 276 5.02 15.90 -14.64
C ASP A 276 4.55 17.02 -13.70
N ARG A 277 3.40 16.87 -13.04
CA ARG A 277 2.91 17.82 -12.03
C ARG A 277 3.84 17.86 -10.80
N ILE A 278 4.26 16.71 -10.30
CA ILE A 278 5.23 16.62 -9.21
C ILE A 278 6.52 17.34 -9.60
N ASN A 279 7.07 17.07 -10.77
CA ASN A 279 8.29 17.68 -11.28
C ASN A 279 8.20 19.20 -11.45
N ILE A 280 7.08 19.71 -11.96
CA ILE A 280 6.82 21.14 -12.07
C ILE A 280 6.84 21.81 -10.69
N ARG A 281 6.23 21.17 -9.69
CA ARG A 281 6.21 21.69 -8.32
C ARG A 281 7.59 21.67 -7.67
N HIS A 282 8.38 20.63 -7.86
CA HIS A 282 9.77 20.57 -7.41
C HIS A 282 10.61 21.71 -8.02
N LYS A 283 10.51 21.91 -9.33
CA LYS A 283 11.21 23.02 -10.02
C LYS A 283 10.77 24.40 -9.54
N SER A 284 9.55 24.52 -9.04
CA SER A 284 9.00 25.75 -8.45
C SER A 284 9.40 25.96 -6.98
N GLY A 285 10.27 25.11 -6.42
CA GLY A 285 10.81 25.24 -5.07
C GLY A 285 9.91 24.70 -3.95
N ASN A 286 8.89 23.89 -4.29
CA ASN A 286 8.10 23.21 -3.26
C ASN A 286 8.94 22.11 -2.60
N SER A 287 8.66 21.82 -1.33
CA SER A 287 9.24 20.67 -0.63
C SER A 287 8.86 19.34 -1.34
N PHE A 288 9.64 18.29 -1.13
CA PHE A 288 9.32 16.96 -1.63
C PHE A 288 7.89 16.56 -1.23
N GLN A 289 7.54 16.71 0.04
CA GLN A 289 6.21 16.40 0.57
C GLN A 289 5.09 17.16 -0.15
N ASP A 290 5.22 18.49 -0.30
CA ASP A 290 4.19 19.29 -0.95
C ASP A 290 4.05 18.98 -2.43
N ALA A 291 5.15 18.73 -3.13
CA ALA A 291 5.13 18.39 -4.53
C ALA A 291 4.42 17.04 -4.78
N GLU A 292 4.77 16.00 -4.01
CA GLU A 292 4.16 14.66 -4.10
C GLU A 292 2.66 14.70 -3.77
N LEU A 293 2.29 15.28 -2.63
CA LEU A 293 0.90 15.33 -2.19
C LEU A 293 0.01 16.11 -3.15
N LYS A 294 0.41 17.33 -3.52
CA LYS A 294 -0.40 18.20 -4.37
C LYS A 294 -0.40 17.75 -5.83
N GLY A 295 0.69 17.17 -6.31
CA GLY A 295 0.76 16.61 -7.67
C GLY A 295 -0.25 15.50 -7.89
N VAL A 296 -0.41 14.59 -6.92
CA VAL A 296 -1.43 13.54 -6.95
C VAL A 296 -2.84 14.09 -6.72
N GLU A 297 -3.00 14.96 -5.71
CA GLU A 297 -4.31 15.53 -5.34
C GLU A 297 -4.94 16.31 -6.49
N GLU A 298 -4.19 17.16 -7.16
CA GLU A 298 -4.67 17.94 -8.31
C GLU A 298 -5.08 17.05 -9.48
N TYR A 299 -4.34 16.00 -9.76
CA TYR A 299 -4.72 15.06 -10.81
C TYR A 299 -6.04 14.34 -10.48
N VAL A 300 -6.21 13.91 -9.22
CA VAL A 300 -7.44 13.22 -8.76
C VAL A 300 -8.66 14.14 -8.78
N ILE A 301 -8.49 15.45 -8.54
CA ILE A 301 -9.60 16.42 -8.56
C ILE A 301 -10.02 16.74 -10.00
N GLU A 302 -9.08 16.74 -10.95
CA GLU A 302 -9.37 17.07 -12.36
C GLU A 302 -9.95 15.90 -13.17
N CYS A 303 -9.81 14.66 -12.70
CA CYS A 303 -10.36 13.44 -13.32
C CYS A 303 -11.65 12.97 -12.66
#